data_8fcfea66db1be9a2012552667af52d53
#
_entry.id   8fcfea66db1be9a2012552667af52d53
#
_cell.length_a   1.000
_cell.length_b   1.000
_cell.length_c   1.000
_cell.angle_alpha   90.00
_cell.angle_beta   90.00
_cell.angle_gamma   90.00
#
_symmetry.space_group_name_H-M   'P 1'
#
loop_
_entity.id
_entity.type
_entity.pdbx_description
1 polymer ?
#
loop_
_entity_poly.entity_id
_entity_poly.type
_entity_poly.pdbx_seq_one_letter_code
_entity_poly.pdbx_strand_id
1 'polypeptide(L)'
;MEIKTTETDEHFLEYRLTMGMTVMEGQGFYYPVDTSIAPNGRMYVISRSRDEVARGVRITMCTVEGEYFGNFGGFGQDDGQFVWPCCSALDSFGRFYVTDEELHRILIFDSSGKFLNGWGKHGSADGELDTPSGIAFDSHDNLYVSDTYNNRIQKFTSDGYFLMNFSSRGNHSISLPWGLTADIHDNIYVADWGNDTIRKFSPDGLLLASFGTSGNNDGEFCRPSSVAVDNDGYIYVADWGNERVQVLDTDGEFIEKLRGNGTISKWAQNFLNINVEEASARDKADLNLQIDYVDDSPHEESSHIEKYFWSPTSVTLDANGCLYVTETNRHRIQVYAKRNR
;
A
#
# COMPACT_ATOMS: atom_id res chain seq x y z
N MET A 1 -39.00 -14.15 28.61
CA MET A 1 -39.01 -13.05 27.63
C MET A 1 -37.57 -12.54 27.55
N GLU A 2 -36.75 -13.23 26.73
CA GLU A 2 -35.34 -12.88 26.56
C GLU A 2 -35.26 -11.71 25.58
N ILE A 3 -34.72 -10.59 26.05
CA ILE A 3 -34.36 -9.46 25.20
C ILE A 3 -33.11 -9.87 24.46
N LYS A 4 -33.23 -10.27 23.19
CA LYS A 4 -32.10 -10.31 22.26
C LYS A 4 -31.66 -8.85 22.03
N THR A 5 -30.60 -8.45 22.69
CA THR A 5 -29.81 -7.30 22.27
C THR A 5 -29.23 -7.64 20.91
N THR A 6 -29.78 -7.10 19.85
CA THR A 6 -29.10 -7.01 18.57
C THR A 6 -27.94 -6.05 18.78
N GLU A 7 -26.72 -6.57 18.93
CA GLU A 7 -25.51 -5.80 18.67
C GLU A 7 -25.60 -5.38 17.20
N THR A 8 -25.92 -4.13 16.98
CA THR A 8 -25.65 -3.48 15.70
C THR A 8 -24.14 -3.33 15.64
N ASP A 9 -23.46 -4.27 14.97
CA ASP A 9 -22.08 -4.10 14.57
C ASP A 9 -21.95 -2.85 13.68
N GLU A 10 -21.77 -1.70 14.31
CA GLU A 10 -21.53 -0.44 13.61
C GLU A 10 -20.07 -0.42 13.15
N HIS A 11 -19.79 -1.11 12.05
CA HIS A 11 -18.49 -1.03 11.39
C HIS A 11 -18.19 0.41 10.98
N PHE A 12 -16.97 0.87 11.21
CA PHE A 12 -16.47 2.18 10.78
C PHE A 12 -16.32 2.25 9.26
N LEU A 13 -15.87 1.13 8.65
CA LEU A 13 -15.71 0.98 7.21
C LEU A 13 -16.73 -0.01 6.63
N GLU A 14 -17.19 0.26 5.42
CA GLU A 14 -18.04 -0.61 4.62
C GLU A 14 -17.30 -1.05 3.36
N TYR A 15 -17.25 -2.36 3.13
CA TYR A 15 -16.71 -2.92 1.89
C TYR A 15 -17.54 -2.48 0.67
N ARG A 16 -16.86 -2.08 -0.40
CA ARG A 16 -17.49 -1.62 -1.65
C ARG A 16 -17.33 -2.61 -2.79
N LEU A 17 -16.08 -2.97 -3.11
CA LEU A 17 -15.77 -3.85 -4.23
C LEU A 17 -14.36 -4.41 -4.15
N THR A 18 -14.09 -5.40 -5.00
CA THR A 18 -12.75 -5.90 -5.31
C THR A 18 -12.38 -5.53 -6.75
N MET A 19 -11.12 -5.14 -6.94
CA MET A 19 -10.50 -4.92 -8.25
C MET A 19 -9.38 -5.92 -8.49
N GLY A 20 -9.09 -6.17 -9.75
CA GLY A 20 -7.96 -6.98 -10.16
C GLY A 20 -8.34 -8.37 -10.66
N MET A 21 -7.41 -8.94 -11.36
CA MET A 21 -7.38 -10.32 -11.84
C MET A 21 -5.92 -10.67 -12.06
N THR A 22 -5.52 -11.89 -11.73
CA THR A 22 -4.15 -12.35 -11.91
C THR A 22 -3.81 -12.49 -13.37
N VAL A 23 -2.96 -11.61 -13.88
CA VAL A 23 -2.40 -11.72 -15.24
C VAL A 23 -0.97 -11.20 -15.27
N MET A 24 -0.11 -11.86 -16.04
CA MET A 24 1.27 -11.39 -16.26
C MET A 24 1.34 -10.24 -17.27
N GLU A 25 0.41 -10.17 -18.22
CA GLU A 25 0.38 -9.18 -19.29
C GLU A 25 -1.05 -8.70 -19.54
N GLY A 26 -1.22 -7.43 -19.93
CA GLY A 26 -2.53 -6.85 -20.24
C GLY A 26 -3.31 -6.39 -19.01
N GLN A 27 -4.64 -6.54 -19.09
CA GLN A 27 -5.60 -6.05 -18.12
C GLN A 27 -5.63 -6.92 -16.85
N GLY A 28 -4.99 -6.46 -15.80
CA GLY A 28 -4.93 -7.12 -14.49
C GLY A 28 -3.67 -6.76 -13.71
N PHE A 29 -3.46 -7.43 -12.59
CA PHE A 29 -2.32 -7.21 -11.70
C PHE A 29 -1.49 -8.48 -11.55
N TYR A 30 -0.20 -8.32 -11.28
CA TYR A 30 0.70 -9.43 -10.99
C TYR A 30 1.61 -9.06 -9.81
N TYR A 31 1.34 -9.64 -8.65
CA TYR A 31 1.96 -9.24 -7.37
C TYR A 31 1.94 -7.72 -7.18
N PRO A 32 0.75 -7.09 -7.12
CA PRO A 32 0.65 -5.66 -6.86
C PRO A 32 1.19 -5.34 -5.49
N VAL A 33 1.92 -4.24 -5.36
CA VAL A 33 2.56 -3.84 -4.10
C VAL A 33 2.12 -2.49 -3.62
N ASP A 34 1.72 -1.60 -4.54
CA ASP A 34 1.25 -0.27 -4.19
C ASP A 34 0.27 0.28 -5.21
N THR A 35 -0.54 1.24 -4.78
CA THR A 35 -1.55 1.91 -5.60
C THR A 35 -1.57 3.39 -5.28
N SER A 36 -1.39 4.24 -6.30
CA SER A 36 -1.63 5.68 -6.23
C SER A 36 -2.87 6.06 -7.03
N ILE A 37 -3.62 7.06 -6.53
CA ILE A 37 -4.87 7.51 -7.13
C ILE A 37 -4.81 9.00 -7.39
N ALA A 38 -4.92 9.38 -8.68
CA ALA A 38 -4.97 10.78 -9.07
C ALA A 38 -6.34 11.42 -8.75
N PRO A 39 -6.42 12.73 -8.58
CA PRO A 39 -7.70 13.43 -8.30
C PRO A 39 -8.80 13.21 -9.32
N ASN A 40 -8.45 12.84 -10.56
CA ASN A 40 -9.40 12.51 -11.62
C ASN A 40 -9.89 11.04 -11.59
N GLY A 41 -9.53 10.28 -10.54
CA GLY A 41 -9.90 8.86 -10.37
C GLY A 41 -9.02 7.87 -11.14
N ARG A 42 -7.97 8.33 -11.85
CA ARG A 42 -7.01 7.42 -12.48
C ARG A 42 -6.13 6.78 -11.41
N MET A 43 -6.03 5.48 -11.48
CA MET A 43 -5.21 4.66 -10.59
C MET A 43 -3.94 4.19 -11.32
N TYR A 44 -2.85 4.13 -10.59
CA TYR A 44 -1.57 3.57 -11.01
C TYR A 44 -1.23 2.45 -10.02
N VAL A 45 -1.23 1.22 -10.51
CA VAL A 45 -0.99 0.03 -9.69
C VAL A 45 0.37 -0.55 -10.04
N ILE A 46 1.28 -0.53 -9.08
CA ILE A 46 2.61 -1.12 -9.22
C ILE A 46 2.50 -2.63 -9.10
N SER A 47 2.91 -3.35 -10.14
CA SER A 47 3.10 -4.78 -10.10
C SER A 47 4.58 -5.11 -10.14
N ARG A 48 5.03 -6.01 -9.26
CA ARG A 48 6.37 -6.57 -9.31
C ARG A 48 6.32 -8.08 -9.43
N SER A 49 7.35 -8.67 -10.02
CA SER A 49 7.40 -10.12 -10.16
C SER A 49 7.95 -10.77 -8.91
N ARG A 50 7.52 -11.98 -8.62
CA ARG A 50 8.26 -12.92 -7.77
C ARG A 50 9.24 -13.70 -8.63
N ASP A 51 10.43 -13.95 -8.10
CA ASP A 51 11.42 -14.91 -8.66
C ASP A 51 11.77 -14.69 -10.14
N GLU A 52 12.83 -13.94 -10.42
CA GLU A 52 13.52 -13.84 -11.72
C GLU A 52 12.65 -13.77 -13.01
N VAL A 53 11.32 -13.75 -12.87
CA VAL A 53 10.37 -13.64 -13.98
C VAL A 53 10.16 -12.17 -14.32
N ALA A 54 10.94 -11.65 -15.24
CA ALA A 54 10.84 -10.26 -15.73
C ALA A 54 9.44 -9.84 -16.23
N ARG A 55 8.61 -10.82 -16.57
CA ARG A 55 7.21 -10.59 -17.01
C ARG A 55 6.34 -10.26 -15.81
N GLY A 56 5.69 -9.16 -15.83
CA GLY A 56 4.76 -8.74 -14.77
C GLY A 56 5.23 -7.51 -14.01
N VAL A 57 6.50 -7.12 -14.10
CA VAL A 57 6.96 -5.81 -13.61
C VAL A 57 6.40 -4.72 -14.50
N ARG A 58 5.49 -3.92 -13.97
CA ARG A 58 4.83 -2.84 -14.70
C ARG A 58 4.00 -1.95 -13.80
N ILE A 59 3.58 -0.83 -14.33
CA ILE A 59 2.55 0.02 -13.75
C ILE A 59 1.28 -0.13 -14.59
N THR A 60 0.19 -0.57 -13.99
CA THR A 60 -1.12 -0.68 -14.64
C THR A 60 -1.93 0.59 -14.41
N MET A 61 -2.45 1.20 -15.49
CA MET A 61 -3.35 2.35 -15.41
C MET A 61 -4.79 1.91 -15.59
N CYS A 62 -5.66 2.25 -14.62
CA CYS A 62 -7.09 1.92 -14.65
C CYS A 62 -7.93 2.92 -13.85
N THR A 63 -9.24 2.67 -13.74
CA THR A 63 -10.12 3.32 -12.77
C THR A 63 -10.76 2.27 -11.85
N VAL A 64 -11.38 2.73 -10.76
CA VAL A 64 -12.11 1.86 -9.81
C VAL A 64 -13.28 1.13 -10.47
N GLU A 65 -13.89 1.71 -11.52
CA GLU A 65 -14.96 1.09 -12.31
C GLU A 65 -14.44 0.01 -13.28
N GLY A 66 -13.09 -0.15 -13.35
CA GLY A 66 -12.43 -1.16 -14.16
C GLY A 66 -12.20 -0.75 -15.62
N GLU A 67 -12.16 0.55 -15.91
CA GLU A 67 -11.64 1.03 -17.20
C GLU A 67 -10.12 0.84 -17.22
N TYR A 68 -9.59 0.30 -18.30
CA TYR A 68 -8.18 -0.03 -18.47
C TYR A 68 -7.54 0.84 -19.54
N PHE A 69 -6.46 1.56 -19.19
CA PHE A 69 -5.75 2.50 -20.09
C PHE A 69 -4.40 1.99 -20.60
N GLY A 70 -4.03 0.78 -20.21
CA GLY A 70 -2.73 0.20 -20.59
C GLY A 70 -1.77 0.07 -19.43
N ASN A 71 -0.55 -0.32 -19.78
CA ASN A 71 0.57 -0.47 -18.85
C ASN A 71 1.76 0.33 -19.36
N PHE A 72 2.64 0.73 -18.46
CA PHE A 72 3.95 1.30 -18.78
C PHE A 72 5.02 0.76 -17.83
N GLY A 73 6.28 1.11 -18.10
CA GLY A 73 7.41 0.53 -17.43
C GLY A 73 7.69 -0.89 -17.95
N GLY A 74 8.46 -1.62 -17.21
CA GLY A 74 8.86 -2.99 -17.54
C GLY A 74 10.12 -3.36 -16.80
N PHE A 75 10.49 -4.63 -16.83
CA PHE A 75 11.71 -5.09 -16.18
C PHE A 75 12.97 -4.60 -16.91
N GLY A 76 13.91 -4.03 -16.17
CA GLY A 76 15.21 -3.60 -16.69
C GLY A 76 15.81 -2.44 -15.89
N GLN A 77 16.94 -1.93 -16.41
CA GLN A 77 17.72 -0.86 -15.76
C GLN A 77 17.74 0.45 -16.57
N ASP A 78 17.21 0.42 -17.79
CA ASP A 78 17.15 1.58 -18.68
C ASP A 78 16.13 2.62 -18.18
N ASP A 79 16.04 3.73 -18.87
CA ASP A 79 15.08 4.80 -18.61
C ASP A 79 13.64 4.26 -18.67
N GLY A 80 12.88 4.51 -17.61
CA GLY A 80 11.49 4.07 -17.50
C GLY A 80 11.31 2.58 -17.21
N GLN A 81 12.37 1.82 -16.93
CA GLN A 81 12.31 0.41 -16.52
C GLN A 81 12.56 0.27 -15.02
N PHE A 82 12.17 -0.87 -14.45
CA PHE A 82 12.28 -1.20 -13.03
C PHE A 82 12.89 -2.57 -12.84
N VAL A 83 13.63 -2.75 -11.73
CA VAL A 83 14.01 -4.09 -11.25
C VAL A 83 13.12 -4.49 -10.07
N TRP A 84 12.99 -3.62 -9.07
CA TRP A 84 12.19 -3.89 -7.88
C TRP A 84 11.37 -2.65 -7.44
N PRO A 85 10.35 -2.25 -8.23
CA PRO A 85 9.52 -1.10 -7.89
C PRO A 85 8.74 -1.36 -6.60
N CYS A 86 8.65 -0.37 -5.71
CA CYS A 86 8.02 -0.54 -4.40
C CYS A 86 6.80 0.36 -4.19
N CYS A 87 7.02 1.65 -3.99
CA CYS A 87 5.96 2.59 -3.67
C CYS A 87 5.89 3.74 -4.66
N SER A 88 4.77 4.43 -4.67
CA SER A 88 4.51 5.53 -5.59
C SER A 88 3.83 6.72 -4.93
N ALA A 89 4.01 7.90 -5.53
CA ALA A 89 3.29 9.11 -5.16
C ALA A 89 3.04 9.98 -6.40
N LEU A 90 2.04 10.86 -6.30
CA LEU A 90 1.73 11.87 -7.30
C LEU A 90 2.03 13.25 -6.72
N ASP A 91 2.70 14.11 -7.50
CA ASP A 91 2.84 15.52 -7.14
C ASP A 91 1.60 16.33 -7.55
N SER A 92 1.57 17.62 -7.20
CA SER A 92 0.46 18.52 -7.52
C SER A 92 0.25 18.75 -9.02
N PHE A 93 1.26 18.44 -9.86
CA PHE A 93 1.21 18.53 -11.32
C PHE A 93 0.72 17.23 -11.97
N GLY A 94 0.47 16.17 -11.17
CA GLY A 94 0.07 14.85 -11.64
C GLY A 94 1.21 14.03 -12.24
N ARG A 95 2.48 14.38 -11.95
CA ARG A 95 3.62 13.53 -12.25
C ARG A 95 3.63 12.35 -11.29
N PHE A 96 3.93 11.18 -11.80
CA PHE A 96 3.94 9.93 -11.06
C PHE A 96 5.38 9.51 -10.73
N TYR A 97 5.66 9.36 -9.46
CA TYR A 97 6.98 9.00 -8.92
C TYR A 97 6.95 7.58 -8.39
N VAL A 98 8.02 6.81 -8.66
CA VAL A 98 8.15 5.41 -8.23
C VAL A 98 9.54 5.18 -7.66
N THR A 99 9.62 4.57 -6.49
CA THR A 99 10.87 4.07 -5.91
C THR A 99 11.23 2.72 -6.51
N ASP A 100 12.52 2.51 -6.81
CA ASP A 100 13.09 1.20 -7.18
C ASP A 100 14.11 0.80 -6.12
N GLU A 101 13.76 -0.19 -5.30
CA GLU A 101 14.57 -0.64 -4.17
C GLU A 101 15.93 -1.19 -4.60
N GLU A 102 15.97 -1.98 -5.68
CA GLU A 102 17.18 -2.62 -6.16
C GLU A 102 18.10 -1.64 -6.90
N LEU A 103 17.54 -0.69 -7.62
CA LEU A 103 18.32 0.30 -8.37
C LEU A 103 18.60 1.57 -7.57
N HIS A 104 18.16 1.63 -6.30
CA HIS A 104 18.39 2.75 -5.37
C HIS A 104 18.05 4.11 -5.98
N ARG A 105 16.94 4.18 -6.71
CA ARG A 105 16.54 5.38 -7.47
C ARG A 105 15.05 5.65 -7.42
N ILE A 106 14.68 6.84 -7.86
CA ILE A 106 13.31 7.28 -8.07
C ILE A 106 13.14 7.60 -9.55
N LEU A 107 12.07 7.09 -10.15
CA LEU A 107 11.70 7.31 -11.54
C LEU A 107 10.45 8.18 -11.60
N ILE A 108 10.40 9.08 -12.59
CA ILE A 108 9.35 10.08 -12.75
C ILE A 108 8.71 9.94 -14.14
N PHE A 109 7.38 9.87 -14.14
CA PHE A 109 6.57 9.72 -15.35
C PHE A 109 5.51 10.83 -15.42
N ASP A 110 5.05 11.14 -16.62
CA ASP A 110 3.85 11.94 -16.78
C ASP A 110 2.57 11.10 -16.54
N SER A 111 1.41 11.76 -16.54
CA SER A 111 0.12 11.11 -16.31
C SER A 111 -0.27 10.08 -17.38
N SER A 112 0.43 10.01 -18.51
CA SER A 112 0.24 9.00 -19.56
C SER A 112 1.18 7.80 -19.41
N GLY A 113 2.12 7.83 -18.47
CA GLY A 113 3.15 6.81 -18.26
C GLY A 113 4.40 7.00 -19.11
N LYS A 114 4.60 8.17 -19.71
CA LYS A 114 5.84 8.50 -20.41
C LYS A 114 6.92 8.87 -19.39
N PHE A 115 8.07 8.22 -19.49
CA PHE A 115 9.24 8.57 -18.66
C PHE A 115 9.69 10.02 -18.89
N LEU A 116 9.90 10.74 -17.80
CA LEU A 116 10.36 12.13 -17.80
C LEU A 116 11.79 12.25 -17.29
N ASN A 117 12.09 11.66 -16.15
CA ASN A 117 13.38 11.75 -15.47
C ASN A 117 13.54 10.63 -14.44
N GLY A 118 14.75 10.49 -13.91
CA GLY A 118 15.03 9.64 -12.76
C GLY A 118 16.29 10.12 -12.04
N TRP A 119 16.34 9.90 -10.73
CA TRP A 119 17.46 10.25 -9.89
C TRP A 119 17.60 9.30 -8.71
N GLY A 120 18.76 9.28 -8.10
CA GLY A 120 19.13 8.42 -6.99
C GLY A 120 20.51 7.83 -7.22
N LYS A 121 21.18 7.54 -6.15
CA LYS A 121 22.49 6.91 -6.12
C LYS A 121 22.61 6.09 -4.86
N HIS A 122 23.07 4.85 -4.99
CA HIS A 122 23.33 3.98 -3.85
C HIS A 122 24.38 4.58 -2.90
N GLY A 123 24.05 4.60 -1.62
CA GLY A 123 24.97 5.01 -0.56
C GLY A 123 24.27 5.48 0.71
N SER A 124 25.06 6.03 1.64
CA SER A 124 24.58 6.46 2.97
C SER A 124 24.81 7.96 3.26
N ALA A 125 25.45 8.70 2.34
CA ALA A 125 25.60 10.14 2.49
C ALA A 125 24.25 10.86 2.29
N ASP A 126 24.20 12.14 2.61
CA ASP A 126 23.04 12.99 2.35
C ASP A 126 22.70 13.00 0.87
N GLY A 127 21.45 12.70 0.53
CA GLY A 127 20.98 12.59 -0.85
C GLY A 127 21.29 11.24 -1.54
N GLU A 128 22.09 10.35 -0.95
CA GLU A 128 22.24 8.98 -1.39
C GLU A 128 21.16 8.09 -0.74
N LEU A 129 20.79 6.99 -1.41
CA LEU A 129 19.69 6.11 -1.00
C LEU A 129 20.18 4.67 -0.87
N ASP A 130 19.66 3.93 0.10
CA ASP A 130 19.83 2.49 0.19
C ASP A 130 18.48 1.80 0.36
N THR A 131 18.03 1.12 -0.69
CA THR A 131 16.73 0.44 -0.77
C THR A 131 15.58 1.40 -0.45
N PRO A 132 15.37 2.48 -1.26
CA PRO A 132 14.28 3.42 -1.03
C PRO A 132 12.93 2.71 -1.23
N SER A 133 12.06 2.78 -0.22
CA SER A 133 10.72 2.17 -0.27
C SER A 133 9.61 3.22 -0.30
N GLY A 134 9.09 3.65 0.84
CA GLY A 134 7.99 4.60 0.95
C GLY A 134 8.31 5.98 0.36
N ILE A 135 7.31 6.61 -0.24
CA ILE A 135 7.43 7.91 -0.89
C ILE A 135 6.13 8.71 -0.75
N ALA A 136 6.20 9.99 -0.37
CA ALA A 136 5.04 10.89 -0.31
C ALA A 136 5.45 12.35 -0.51
N PHE A 137 4.50 13.17 -0.96
CA PHE A 137 4.66 14.62 -1.09
C PHE A 137 4.00 15.35 0.08
N ASP A 138 4.60 16.46 0.50
CA ASP A 138 3.92 17.46 1.32
C ASP A 138 3.14 18.46 0.43
N SER A 139 2.39 19.39 1.06
CA SER A 139 1.60 20.42 0.35
C SER A 139 2.42 21.41 -0.46
N HIS A 140 3.74 21.39 -0.34
CA HIS A 140 4.70 22.25 -1.04
C HIS A 140 5.46 21.50 -2.15
N ASP A 141 5.01 20.28 -2.52
CA ASP A 141 5.70 19.38 -3.46
C ASP A 141 7.15 19.02 -3.03
N ASN A 142 7.44 19.02 -1.73
CA ASN A 142 8.65 18.36 -1.26
C ASN A 142 8.39 16.86 -1.12
N LEU A 143 9.36 16.06 -1.52
CA LEU A 143 9.30 14.63 -1.54
C LEU A 143 9.97 14.03 -0.31
N TYR A 144 9.26 13.20 0.44
CA TYR A 144 9.82 12.40 1.52
C TYR A 144 10.01 10.97 1.05
N VAL A 145 11.13 10.37 1.42
CA VAL A 145 11.54 9.03 1.01
C VAL A 145 11.98 8.23 2.23
N SER A 146 11.43 7.04 2.40
CA SER A 146 11.96 6.05 3.34
C SER A 146 13.25 5.45 2.76
N ASP A 147 14.37 5.83 3.33
CA ASP A 147 15.70 5.32 2.99
C ASP A 147 16.00 4.12 3.90
N THR A 148 15.38 2.98 3.54
CA THR A 148 15.05 1.86 4.43
C THR A 148 16.28 1.26 5.10
N TYR A 149 17.30 0.89 4.34
CA TYR A 149 18.49 0.28 4.94
C TYR A 149 19.44 1.27 5.59
N ASN A 150 19.26 2.56 5.33
CA ASN A 150 19.91 3.63 6.10
C ASN A 150 19.12 4.02 7.37
N ASN A 151 17.96 3.43 7.64
CA ASN A 151 17.11 3.67 8.82
C ASN A 151 16.82 5.16 9.03
N ARG A 152 16.42 5.87 7.96
CA ARG A 152 16.12 7.30 7.98
C ARG A 152 15.03 7.67 6.97
N ILE A 153 14.46 8.87 7.16
CA ILE A 153 13.65 9.53 6.16
C ILE A 153 14.45 10.67 5.58
N GLN A 154 14.46 10.80 4.26
CA GLN A 154 15.07 11.94 3.58
C GLN A 154 14.01 12.79 2.90
N LYS A 155 14.20 14.12 2.94
CA LYS A 155 13.37 15.11 2.25
C LYS A 155 14.14 15.70 1.08
N PHE A 156 13.47 15.78 -0.07
CA PHE A 156 14.01 16.31 -1.32
C PHE A 156 13.04 17.32 -1.92
N THR A 157 13.52 18.14 -2.86
CA THR A 157 12.63 18.77 -3.83
C THR A 157 12.08 17.72 -4.80
N SER A 158 11.01 18.03 -5.52
CA SER A 158 10.48 17.14 -6.57
C SER A 158 11.50 16.80 -7.68
N ASP A 159 12.54 17.61 -7.87
CA ASP A 159 13.62 17.37 -8.83
C ASP A 159 14.81 16.58 -8.25
N GLY A 160 14.71 16.14 -6.98
CA GLY A 160 15.71 15.29 -6.33
C GLY A 160 16.85 16.03 -5.62
N TYR A 161 16.75 17.34 -5.40
CA TYR A 161 17.73 18.04 -4.58
C TYR A 161 17.48 17.77 -3.10
N PHE A 162 18.50 17.24 -2.40
CA PHE A 162 18.45 16.96 -0.97
C PHE A 162 18.17 18.24 -0.16
N LEU A 163 17.25 18.15 0.79
CA LEU A 163 16.89 19.24 1.70
C LEU A 163 17.31 18.94 3.13
N MET A 164 16.92 17.79 3.64
CA MET A 164 17.23 17.33 4.99
C MET A 164 17.01 15.83 5.13
N ASN A 165 17.51 15.26 6.23
CA ASN A 165 17.13 13.93 6.70
C ASN A 165 16.81 13.95 8.18
N PHE A 166 16.04 12.96 8.61
CA PHE A 166 15.79 12.74 10.00
C PHE A 166 15.65 11.25 10.31
N SER A 167 16.12 10.91 11.49
CA SER A 167 15.86 9.66 12.18
C SER A 167 15.79 10.01 13.66
N SER A 168 14.92 9.40 14.42
CA SER A 168 14.93 9.60 15.86
C SER A 168 16.22 9.01 16.45
N ARG A 169 16.69 9.54 17.60
CA ARG A 169 17.91 9.09 18.26
C ARG A 169 17.61 8.24 19.49
N GLY A 170 18.53 7.35 19.83
CA GLY A 170 18.45 6.52 21.04
C GLY A 170 17.38 5.44 20.93
N ASN A 171 16.60 5.22 21.98
CA ASN A 171 15.54 4.21 22.03
C ASN A 171 14.34 4.50 21.12
N HIS A 172 14.36 5.60 20.38
CA HIS A 172 13.33 6.02 19.44
C HIS A 172 13.83 6.03 18.00
N SER A 173 14.97 5.41 17.70
CA SER A 173 15.49 5.33 16.33
C SER A 173 14.52 4.56 15.42
N ILE A 174 14.33 5.08 14.20
CA ILE A 174 13.61 4.36 13.16
C ILE A 174 14.38 3.10 12.76
N SER A 175 13.67 2.03 12.47
CA SER A 175 14.26 0.77 12.01
C SER A 175 13.52 0.24 10.79
N LEU A 176 14.20 0.15 9.66
CA LEU A 176 13.65 -0.33 8.41
C LEU A 176 12.32 0.37 8.06
N PRO A 177 12.26 1.72 7.98
CA PRO A 177 11.03 2.42 7.63
C PRO A 177 10.54 1.96 6.27
N TRP A 178 9.23 1.72 6.12
CA TRP A 178 8.67 1.29 4.85
C TRP A 178 7.74 2.35 4.29
N GLY A 179 6.43 2.12 4.24
CA GLY A 179 5.48 3.08 3.71
C GLY A 179 5.40 4.36 4.55
N LEU A 180 5.14 5.48 3.90
CA LEU A 180 4.92 6.75 4.58
C LEU A 180 3.85 7.58 3.87
N THR A 181 3.25 8.53 4.59
CA THR A 181 2.29 9.49 4.07
C THR A 181 2.41 10.83 4.77
N ALA A 182 1.93 11.90 4.14
CA ALA A 182 1.78 13.21 4.77
C ALA A 182 0.30 13.48 5.08
N ASP A 183 0.00 14.07 6.26
CA ASP A 183 -1.34 14.56 6.58
C ASP A 183 -1.57 15.99 6.04
N ILE A 184 -2.79 16.53 6.22
CA ILE A 184 -3.16 17.90 5.77
C ILE A 184 -2.37 19.03 6.45
N HIS A 185 -1.59 18.71 7.47
CA HIS A 185 -0.69 19.62 8.19
C HIS A 185 0.78 19.39 7.85
N ASP A 186 1.05 18.59 6.82
CA ASP A 186 2.38 18.17 6.38
C ASP A 186 3.15 17.33 7.44
N ASN A 187 2.48 16.77 8.46
CA ASN A 187 3.12 15.81 9.33
C ASN A 187 3.32 14.49 8.60
N ILE A 188 4.45 13.86 8.82
CA ILE A 188 4.85 12.64 8.14
C ILE A 188 4.60 11.44 9.04
N TYR A 189 3.73 10.54 8.60
CA TYR A 189 3.50 9.25 9.25
C TYR A 189 4.33 8.18 8.54
N VAL A 190 5.00 7.35 9.31
CA VAL A 190 5.93 6.33 8.81
C VAL A 190 5.58 4.97 9.41
N ALA A 191 5.42 3.97 8.58
CA ALA A 191 5.40 2.58 9.01
C ALA A 191 6.81 2.15 9.38
N ASP A 192 7.11 2.13 10.67
CA ASP A 192 8.41 1.76 11.24
C ASP A 192 8.47 0.24 11.41
N TRP A 193 8.67 -0.44 10.28
CA TRP A 193 8.50 -1.88 10.07
C TRP A 193 9.34 -2.72 11.04
N GLY A 194 10.57 -2.31 11.31
CA GLY A 194 11.47 -3.02 12.20
C GLY A 194 11.18 -2.81 13.68
N ASN A 195 10.34 -1.81 14.03
CA ASN A 195 9.93 -1.52 15.42
C ASN A 195 8.45 -1.83 15.68
N ASP A 196 7.71 -2.37 14.69
CA ASP A 196 6.29 -2.69 14.82
C ASP A 196 5.42 -1.51 15.29
N THR A 197 5.70 -0.30 14.80
CA THR A 197 5.00 0.93 15.21
C THR A 197 4.73 1.85 14.01
N ILE A 198 3.80 2.79 14.20
CA ILE A 198 3.63 3.93 13.31
C ILE A 198 4.21 5.17 13.98
N ARG A 199 5.09 5.91 13.30
CA ARG A 199 5.71 7.13 13.80
C ARG A 199 5.14 8.35 13.13
N LYS A 200 4.86 9.40 13.91
CA LYS A 200 4.44 10.71 13.40
C LYS A 200 5.54 11.73 13.63
N PHE A 201 5.96 12.41 12.58
CA PHE A 201 6.96 13.48 12.61
C PHE A 201 6.37 14.79 12.13
N SER A 202 6.89 15.92 12.64
CA SER A 202 6.65 17.23 12.04
C SER A 202 7.38 17.35 10.68
N PRO A 203 7.04 18.36 9.86
CA PRO A 203 7.76 18.63 8.60
C PRO A 203 9.27 18.87 8.76
N ASP A 204 9.68 19.26 9.98
CA ASP A 204 11.09 19.51 10.35
C ASP A 204 11.77 18.26 10.95
N GLY A 205 11.10 17.10 10.94
CA GLY A 205 11.63 15.82 11.40
C GLY A 205 11.63 15.63 12.92
N LEU A 206 10.87 16.42 13.68
CA LEU A 206 10.68 16.21 15.12
C LEU A 206 9.65 15.08 15.34
N LEU A 207 10.00 14.06 16.12
CA LEU A 207 9.05 13.01 16.51
C LEU A 207 7.94 13.61 17.38
N LEU A 208 6.70 13.52 16.92
CA LEU A 208 5.51 14.04 17.60
C LEU A 208 4.78 12.95 18.38
N ALA A 209 4.66 11.73 17.79
CA ALA A 209 3.97 10.59 18.40
C ALA A 209 4.50 9.26 17.87
N SER A 210 4.19 8.19 18.60
CA SER A 210 4.40 6.81 18.21
C SER A 210 3.17 6.01 18.59
N PHE A 211 2.60 5.27 17.65
CA PHE A 211 1.35 4.52 17.81
C PHE A 211 1.62 3.03 17.68
N GLY A 212 0.98 2.22 18.52
CA GLY A 212 1.09 0.78 18.54
C GLY A 212 2.35 0.23 19.20
N THR A 213 2.37 -1.07 19.35
CA THR A 213 3.48 -1.87 19.90
C THR A 213 3.51 -3.21 19.18
N SER A 214 4.61 -3.97 19.33
CA SER A 214 4.74 -5.31 18.72
C SER A 214 3.71 -6.29 19.27
N GLY A 215 2.99 -6.97 18.38
CA GLY A 215 2.03 -8.00 18.75
C GLY A 215 0.91 -8.20 17.73
N ASN A 216 -0.16 -8.90 18.16
CA ASN A 216 -1.30 -9.28 17.33
C ASN A 216 -2.67 -8.88 17.91
N ASN A 217 -2.70 -8.24 19.08
CA ASN A 217 -3.92 -7.69 19.67
C ASN A 217 -4.37 -6.42 18.93
N ASP A 218 -5.51 -5.89 19.31
CA ASP A 218 -6.02 -4.63 18.78
C ASP A 218 -5.11 -3.48 19.22
N GLY A 219 -4.68 -2.64 18.26
CA GLY A 219 -3.68 -1.57 18.47
C GLY A 219 -2.23 -2.04 18.49
N GLU A 220 -1.93 -3.34 18.41
CA GLU A 220 -0.60 -3.88 18.24
C GLU A 220 -0.33 -4.17 16.75
N PHE A 221 0.94 -4.15 16.33
CA PHE A 221 1.34 -4.40 14.95
C PHE A 221 2.43 -5.47 14.84
N CYS A 222 2.49 -6.09 13.68
CA CYS A 222 3.59 -6.95 13.28
C CYS A 222 4.04 -6.52 11.87
N ARG A 223 5.20 -5.87 11.79
CA ARG A 223 5.77 -5.43 10.52
C ARG A 223 4.78 -4.60 9.67
N PRO A 224 4.29 -3.46 10.18
CA PRO A 224 3.40 -2.60 9.41
C PRO A 224 4.11 -2.12 8.14
N SER A 225 3.49 -2.33 6.97
CA SER A 225 4.12 -2.04 5.68
C SER A 225 3.69 -0.70 5.08
N SER A 226 2.52 -0.19 5.46
CA SER A 226 1.97 1.05 4.90
C SER A 226 1.06 1.75 5.89
N VAL A 227 0.98 3.07 5.77
CA VAL A 227 0.10 3.92 6.56
C VAL A 227 -0.54 4.98 5.66
N ALA A 228 -1.83 5.23 5.86
CA ALA A 228 -2.57 6.36 5.27
C ALA A 228 -3.29 7.12 6.37
N VAL A 229 -3.49 8.43 6.17
CA VAL A 229 -4.20 9.29 7.12
C VAL A 229 -5.22 10.12 6.35
N ASP A 230 -6.46 10.13 6.83
CA ASP A 230 -7.49 10.93 6.18
C ASP A 230 -7.56 12.36 6.72
N ASN A 231 -8.43 13.18 6.11
CA ASN A 231 -8.58 14.59 6.48
C ASN A 231 -9.15 14.82 7.89
N ASP A 232 -9.78 13.80 8.48
CA ASP A 232 -10.27 13.85 9.86
C ASP A 232 -9.20 13.36 10.85
N GLY A 233 -8.06 12.88 10.36
CA GLY A 233 -6.91 12.42 11.15
C GLY A 233 -6.96 10.95 11.54
N TYR A 234 -7.92 10.15 11.05
CA TYR A 234 -7.93 8.70 11.26
C TYR A 234 -6.77 8.05 10.53
N ILE A 235 -6.14 7.07 11.19
CA ILE A 235 -4.93 6.39 10.73
C ILE A 235 -5.28 4.98 10.28
N TYR A 236 -4.95 4.64 9.04
CA TYR A 236 -5.16 3.33 8.44
C TYR A 236 -3.81 2.65 8.26
N VAL A 237 -3.66 1.44 8.79
CA VAL A 237 -2.38 0.72 8.80
C VAL A 237 -2.51 -0.63 8.13
N ALA A 238 -1.70 -0.89 7.11
CA ALA A 238 -1.49 -2.24 6.59
C ALA A 238 -0.57 -3.00 7.57
N ASP A 239 -1.16 -3.79 8.43
CA ASP A 239 -0.49 -4.62 9.44
C ASP A 239 -0.12 -5.97 8.80
N TRP A 240 0.91 -5.91 7.95
CA TRP A 240 1.29 -6.96 7.00
C TRP A 240 1.54 -8.31 7.66
N GLY A 241 2.29 -8.35 8.76
CA GLY A 241 2.62 -9.60 9.45
C GLY A 241 1.42 -10.26 10.15
N ASN A 242 0.34 -9.48 10.40
CA ASN A 242 -0.92 -9.97 10.98
C ASN A 242 -2.02 -10.16 9.93
N GLU A 243 -1.73 -9.98 8.64
CA GLU A 243 -2.67 -10.16 7.51
C GLU A 243 -3.97 -9.37 7.69
N ARG A 244 -3.88 -8.13 8.13
CA ARG A 244 -5.02 -7.27 8.44
C ARG A 244 -4.74 -5.80 8.13
N VAL A 245 -5.80 -5.02 8.10
CA VAL A 245 -5.74 -3.56 8.18
C VAL A 245 -6.35 -3.13 9.50
N GLN A 246 -5.71 -2.21 10.21
CA GLN A 246 -6.27 -1.58 11.41
C GLN A 246 -6.56 -0.11 11.16
N VAL A 247 -7.62 0.38 11.78
CA VAL A 247 -7.99 1.78 11.84
C VAL A 247 -7.81 2.27 13.27
N LEU A 248 -7.08 3.38 13.41
CA LEU A 248 -6.91 4.07 14.68
C LEU A 248 -7.52 5.47 14.59
N ASP A 249 -7.88 6.04 15.72
CA ASP A 249 -8.29 7.44 15.79
C ASP A 249 -7.10 8.41 15.77
N THR A 250 -7.37 9.69 15.95
CA THR A 250 -6.37 10.78 15.92
C THR A 250 -5.34 10.68 17.05
N ASP A 251 -5.66 10.00 18.14
CA ASP A 251 -4.80 9.80 19.31
C ASP A 251 -4.08 8.45 19.25
N GLY A 252 -4.38 7.63 18.22
CA GLY A 252 -3.78 6.32 18.00
C GLY A 252 -4.50 5.18 18.71
N GLU A 253 -5.72 5.42 19.22
CA GLU A 253 -6.52 4.39 19.85
C GLU A 253 -7.24 3.54 18.77
N PHE A 254 -7.32 2.24 19.03
CA PHE A 254 -7.92 1.27 18.10
C PHE A 254 -9.43 1.54 17.88
N ILE A 255 -9.86 1.50 16.63
CA ILE A 255 -11.27 1.63 16.23
C ILE A 255 -11.79 0.33 15.63
N GLU A 256 -11.14 -0.16 14.57
CA GLU A 256 -11.60 -1.31 13.82
C GLU A 256 -10.43 -2.06 13.19
N LYS A 257 -10.63 -3.36 12.97
CA LYS A 257 -9.74 -4.19 12.14
C LYS A 257 -10.51 -4.87 11.02
N LEU A 258 -9.90 -4.91 9.86
CA LEU A 258 -10.40 -5.62 8.69
C LEU A 258 -9.49 -6.81 8.39
N ARG A 259 -10.12 -7.98 8.17
CA ARG A 259 -9.43 -9.18 7.67
C ARG A 259 -9.66 -9.39 6.18
N GLY A 260 -10.49 -8.55 5.57
CA GLY A 260 -10.87 -8.61 4.17
C GLY A 260 -12.29 -9.14 3.95
N ASN A 261 -12.92 -8.61 2.88
CA ASN A 261 -14.27 -8.95 2.43
C ASN A 261 -14.27 -9.21 0.92
N GLY A 262 -13.13 -9.64 0.36
CA GLY A 262 -12.94 -9.76 -1.08
C GLY A 262 -13.98 -10.63 -1.75
N THR A 263 -14.51 -10.14 -2.86
CA THR A 263 -15.41 -10.85 -3.77
C THR A 263 -14.77 -10.93 -5.16
N ILE A 264 -15.48 -11.53 -6.10
CA ILE A 264 -15.03 -11.56 -7.48
C ILE A 264 -15.02 -10.15 -8.08
N SER A 265 -13.92 -9.77 -8.74
CA SER A 265 -13.81 -8.47 -9.40
C SER A 265 -14.56 -8.45 -10.73
N LYS A 266 -14.86 -7.26 -11.24
CA LYS A 266 -15.47 -7.09 -12.58
C LYS A 266 -14.62 -7.73 -13.68
N TRP A 267 -13.30 -7.61 -13.62
CA TRP A 267 -12.40 -8.21 -14.62
C TRP A 267 -12.43 -9.74 -14.56
N ALA A 268 -12.36 -10.30 -13.37
CA ALA A 268 -12.45 -11.75 -13.17
C ALA A 268 -13.83 -12.29 -13.57
N GLN A 269 -14.92 -11.57 -13.26
CA GLN A 269 -16.26 -11.97 -13.71
C GLN A 269 -16.39 -11.97 -15.24
N ASN A 270 -15.84 -10.95 -15.92
CA ASN A 270 -15.83 -10.90 -17.39
C ASN A 270 -15.04 -12.08 -17.99
N PHE A 271 -13.91 -12.46 -17.37
CA PHE A 271 -13.15 -13.62 -17.76
C PHE A 271 -13.97 -14.92 -17.60
N LEU A 272 -14.61 -15.11 -16.45
CA LEU A 272 -15.43 -16.31 -16.18
C LEU A 272 -16.66 -16.41 -17.09
N ASN A 273 -17.26 -15.29 -17.47
CA ASN A 273 -18.41 -15.28 -18.40
C ASN A 273 -18.06 -15.88 -19.76
N ILE A 274 -16.79 -15.86 -20.16
CA ILE A 274 -16.30 -16.40 -21.42
C ILE A 274 -15.70 -17.80 -21.22
N ASN A 275 -15.18 -18.10 -20.04
CA ASN A 275 -14.50 -19.36 -19.72
C ASN A 275 -15.38 -20.22 -18.80
N VAL A 276 -16.34 -20.91 -19.39
CA VAL A 276 -17.40 -21.65 -18.68
C VAL A 276 -16.85 -22.80 -17.82
N GLU A 277 -15.76 -23.43 -18.22
CA GLU A 277 -15.14 -24.52 -17.45
C GLU A 277 -14.52 -23.97 -16.15
N GLU A 278 -13.84 -22.83 -16.21
CA GLU A 278 -13.27 -22.14 -15.06
C GLU A 278 -14.36 -21.62 -14.12
N ALA A 279 -15.45 -21.07 -14.69
CA ALA A 279 -16.61 -20.66 -13.91
C ALA A 279 -17.21 -21.85 -13.13
N SER A 280 -17.40 -22.98 -13.83
CA SER A 280 -17.94 -24.22 -13.18
C SER A 280 -17.00 -24.81 -12.14
N ALA A 281 -15.70 -24.72 -12.32
CA ALA A 281 -14.72 -25.16 -11.34
C ALA A 281 -14.78 -24.28 -10.07
N ARG A 282 -14.86 -22.95 -10.27
CA ARG A 282 -15.00 -22.00 -9.17
C ARG A 282 -16.29 -22.20 -8.37
N ASP A 283 -17.42 -22.42 -9.05
CA ASP A 283 -18.72 -22.64 -8.37
C ASP A 283 -18.74 -23.89 -7.49
N LYS A 284 -17.85 -24.86 -7.75
CA LYS A 284 -17.70 -26.09 -6.97
C LYS A 284 -16.61 -26.02 -5.90
N ALA A 285 -15.78 -24.96 -5.94
CA ALA A 285 -14.67 -24.81 -5.01
C ALA A 285 -15.18 -24.38 -3.62
N ASP A 286 -14.56 -24.90 -2.57
CA ASP A 286 -14.70 -24.36 -1.23
C ASP A 286 -13.76 -23.16 -1.08
N LEU A 287 -14.34 -21.97 -1.12
CA LEU A 287 -13.61 -20.69 -1.04
C LEU A 287 -13.38 -20.23 0.42
N ASN A 288 -13.88 -20.98 1.38
CA ASN A 288 -13.76 -20.71 2.80
C ASN A 288 -13.23 -21.94 3.57
N LEU A 289 -12.37 -22.70 2.91
CA LEU A 289 -11.84 -23.94 3.43
C LEU A 289 -11.17 -23.73 4.80
N GLN A 290 -11.76 -24.29 5.84
CA GLN A 290 -11.16 -24.32 7.18
C GLN A 290 -10.34 -25.58 7.32
N ILE A 291 -9.07 -25.43 7.56
CA ILE A 291 -8.12 -26.52 7.78
C ILE A 291 -7.63 -26.40 9.22
N ASP A 292 -7.47 -27.54 9.90
CA ASP A 292 -6.75 -27.57 11.19
C ASP A 292 -5.27 -27.29 10.91
N TYR A 293 -4.85 -26.07 11.15
CA TYR A 293 -3.48 -25.63 10.92
C TYR A 293 -2.54 -26.16 12.00
N VAL A 294 -1.33 -26.48 11.59
CA VAL A 294 -0.27 -26.91 12.53
C VAL A 294 0.19 -25.70 13.37
N ASP A 295 0.13 -24.50 12.81
CA ASP A 295 0.39 -23.24 13.47
C ASP A 295 -0.80 -22.30 13.21
N ASP A 296 -1.33 -21.63 14.25
CA ASP A 296 -2.39 -20.61 14.15
C ASP A 296 -1.86 -19.32 13.45
N SER A 297 -1.23 -19.48 12.27
CA SER A 297 -0.65 -18.39 11.51
C SER A 297 -1.72 -17.65 10.72
N PRO A 298 -1.91 -16.33 10.92
CA PRO A 298 -2.84 -15.53 10.12
C PRO A 298 -2.54 -15.61 8.62
N HIS A 299 -1.26 -15.79 8.24
CA HIS A 299 -0.83 -15.92 6.86
C HIS A 299 -1.34 -17.18 6.19
N GLU A 300 -1.27 -18.32 6.91
CA GLU A 300 -1.76 -19.60 6.40
C GLU A 300 -3.29 -19.58 6.28
N GLU A 301 -4.01 -19.11 7.30
CA GLU A 301 -5.45 -18.92 7.23
C GLU A 301 -5.87 -18.06 6.03
N SER A 302 -5.20 -16.94 5.83
CA SER A 302 -5.46 -16.01 4.72
C SER A 302 -5.21 -16.64 3.35
N SER A 303 -4.32 -17.61 3.23
CA SER A 303 -4.05 -18.30 1.96
C SER A 303 -5.23 -19.17 1.49
N HIS A 304 -6.04 -19.70 2.41
CA HIS A 304 -7.15 -20.63 2.14
C HIS A 304 -8.52 -19.94 2.09
N ILE A 305 -8.72 -18.86 2.83
CA ILE A 305 -10.01 -18.14 2.85
C ILE A 305 -9.98 -16.99 1.85
N GLU A 306 -10.68 -17.15 0.72
CA GLU A 306 -10.58 -16.24 -0.40
C GLU A 306 -10.91 -14.78 -0.05
N LYS A 307 -11.90 -14.53 0.79
CA LYS A 307 -12.30 -13.16 1.16
C LYS A 307 -11.24 -12.41 1.97
N TYR A 308 -10.37 -13.11 2.70
CA TYR A 308 -9.38 -12.49 3.57
C TYR A 308 -8.24 -11.84 2.78
N PHE A 309 -7.64 -10.82 3.37
CA PHE A 309 -6.39 -10.27 2.86
C PHE A 309 -5.30 -11.31 2.90
N TRP A 310 -4.50 -11.36 1.85
CA TRP A 310 -3.29 -12.17 1.82
C TRP A 310 -2.12 -11.30 1.36
N SER A 311 -1.25 -10.95 2.30
CA SER A 311 -0.20 -9.94 2.19
C SER A 311 -0.76 -8.55 1.81
N PRO A 312 -1.52 -7.88 2.70
CA PRO A 312 -1.92 -6.49 2.49
C PRO A 312 -0.69 -5.60 2.62
N THR A 313 -0.15 -5.13 1.49
CA THR A 313 1.13 -4.41 1.43
C THR A 313 0.97 -2.90 1.46
N SER A 314 -0.12 -2.37 0.91
CA SER A 314 -0.35 -0.93 0.85
C SER A 314 -1.79 -0.57 1.19
N VAL A 315 -1.93 0.56 1.85
CA VAL A 315 -3.19 1.26 2.08
C VAL A 315 -3.09 2.67 1.50
N THR A 316 -4.08 3.08 0.71
CA THR A 316 -4.14 4.38 0.06
C THR A 316 -5.56 4.94 0.14
N LEU A 317 -5.69 6.25 0.28
CA LEU A 317 -6.98 6.94 0.27
C LEU A 317 -7.15 7.72 -1.03
N ASP A 318 -8.37 7.71 -1.58
CA ASP A 318 -8.74 8.64 -2.65
C ASP A 318 -9.22 9.99 -2.09
N ALA A 319 -9.48 10.94 -2.97
CA ALA A 319 -9.97 12.27 -2.60
C ALA A 319 -11.34 12.26 -1.90
N ASN A 320 -12.09 11.16 -1.99
CA ASN A 320 -13.40 10.98 -1.34
C ASN A 320 -13.27 10.26 0.02
N GLY A 321 -12.06 9.90 0.43
CA GLY A 321 -11.77 9.15 1.66
C GLY A 321 -12.09 7.66 1.56
N CYS A 322 -12.23 7.09 0.35
CA CYS A 322 -12.29 5.64 0.17
C CYS A 322 -10.91 5.04 0.39
N LEU A 323 -10.86 3.95 1.14
CA LEU A 323 -9.65 3.19 1.44
C LEU A 323 -9.46 2.08 0.40
N TYR A 324 -8.29 2.03 -0.19
CA TYR A 324 -7.84 1.00 -1.12
C TYR A 324 -6.77 0.15 -0.44
N VAL A 325 -7.00 -1.15 -0.33
CA VAL A 325 -6.05 -2.11 0.27
C VAL A 325 -5.48 -2.98 -0.83
N THR A 326 -4.19 -2.82 -1.10
CA THR A 326 -3.47 -3.61 -2.11
C THR A 326 -2.98 -4.91 -1.50
N GLU A 327 -3.35 -6.04 -2.12
CA GLU A 327 -3.00 -7.40 -1.69
C GLU A 327 -2.06 -8.06 -2.69
N THR A 328 -0.82 -8.28 -2.29
CA THR A 328 0.20 -8.83 -3.18
C THR A 328 -0.10 -10.26 -3.59
N ASN A 329 -0.40 -11.15 -2.65
CA ASN A 329 -0.56 -12.58 -2.94
C ASN A 329 -1.93 -12.94 -3.54
N ARG A 330 -2.93 -12.06 -3.43
CA ARG A 330 -4.25 -12.22 -4.08
C ARG A 330 -4.35 -11.49 -5.41
N HIS A 331 -3.33 -10.72 -5.81
CA HIS A 331 -3.31 -9.97 -7.07
C HIS A 331 -4.52 -9.06 -7.25
N ARG A 332 -4.95 -8.41 -6.17
CA ARG A 332 -6.17 -7.60 -6.15
C ARG A 332 -6.05 -6.40 -5.22
N ILE A 333 -7.06 -5.54 -5.29
CA ILE A 333 -7.26 -4.40 -4.41
C ILE A 333 -8.69 -4.51 -3.87
N GLN A 334 -8.88 -4.39 -2.56
CA GLN A 334 -10.19 -4.24 -1.94
C GLN A 334 -10.45 -2.79 -1.58
N VAL A 335 -11.68 -2.32 -1.85
CA VAL A 335 -12.07 -0.91 -1.64
C VAL A 335 -13.14 -0.82 -0.56
N TYR A 336 -12.92 0.10 0.36
CA TYR A 336 -13.80 0.39 1.49
C TYR A 336 -14.15 1.87 1.55
N ALA A 337 -15.30 2.22 2.11
CA ALA A 337 -15.68 3.60 2.38
C ALA A 337 -16.10 3.77 3.82
N LYS A 338 -15.86 4.95 4.39
CA LYS A 338 -16.43 5.31 5.70
C LYS A 338 -17.96 5.23 5.63
N ARG A 339 -18.58 4.70 6.67
CA ARG A 339 -20.02 4.84 6.85
C ARG A 339 -20.33 6.28 7.23
N ASN A 340 -21.30 6.87 6.54
CA ASN A 340 -21.87 8.15 6.97
C ASN A 340 -22.60 7.92 8.31
N ARG A 341 -22.07 8.50 9.37
CA ARG A 341 -22.73 8.53 10.69
C ARG A 341 -23.80 9.61 10.72
#